data_075486ac71112d08e92ed0d3634637e8
#
_entry.id   075486ac71112d08e92ed0d3634637e8
#
_cell.length_a   1.000
_cell.length_b   1.000
_cell.length_c   1.000
_cell.angle_alpha   90.00
_cell.angle_beta   90.00
_cell.angle_gamma   90.00
#
_symmetry.space_group_name_H-M   'P 1'
#
loop_
_entity.id
_entity.type
_entity.pdbx_description
1 polymer ?
#
loop_
_entity_poly.entity_id
_entity_poly.type
_entity_poly.pdbx_seq_one_letter_code
_entity_poly.pdbx_strand_id
1 'polypeptide(L)'
;MKTLPIRVRPGDRRRIRAIAWEAGSDDNASDDDESNTRDTCPTLQFFEDAKKAFPKSWIDLLAVIDETARNGPPENTKRFNYLTDGLYELKSWKLRLICFFDDDSIIICTHGFFKQQQATPNREKDRAKKMRTAYLDAKKNGKLEHVPPLR
;
A
#
# COMPACT_ATOMS: atom_id res chain seq x y z
N MET A 1 14.70 -4.02 -2.15
CA MET A 1 13.28 -3.70 -1.82
C MET A 1 13.02 -3.96 -0.35
N LYS A 2 12.18 -3.17 0.24
CA LYS A 2 11.76 -3.35 1.63
C LYS A 2 10.27 -3.08 1.78
N THR A 3 9.71 -3.48 2.91
CA THR A 3 8.36 -3.09 3.30
C THR A 3 8.42 -2.30 4.60
N LEU A 4 7.57 -1.29 4.71
CA LEU A 4 7.44 -0.46 5.90
C LEU A 4 6.12 -0.80 6.60
N PRO A 5 6.12 -0.88 7.96
CA PRO A 5 4.88 -1.16 8.68
C PRO A 5 3.93 0.02 8.62
N ILE A 6 2.63 -0.28 8.53
CA ILE A 6 1.58 0.74 8.56
C ILE A 6 0.77 0.57 9.83
N ARG A 7 0.71 1.63 10.66
CA ARG A 7 -0.18 1.76 11.81
C ARG A 7 -0.24 0.52 12.72
N VAL A 8 0.92 0.07 13.19
CA VAL A 8 1.00 -1.08 14.10
C VAL A 8 0.41 -0.72 15.46
N ARG A 9 -0.52 -1.55 15.94
CA ARG A 9 -1.16 -1.41 17.26
C ARG A 9 -1.16 -2.73 18.00
N PRO A 10 -1.13 -2.72 19.34
CA PRO A 10 -1.29 -3.96 20.12
C PRO A 10 -2.60 -4.66 19.80
N GLY A 11 -2.55 -5.97 19.64
CA GLY A 11 -3.74 -6.78 19.35
C GLY A 11 -4.06 -6.96 17.88
N ASP A 12 -3.27 -6.37 16.97
CA ASP A 12 -3.47 -6.58 15.54
C ASP A 12 -3.20 -8.04 15.18
N ARG A 13 -4.15 -8.64 14.48
CA ARG A 13 -4.03 -10.04 14.01
C ARG A 13 -3.29 -10.13 12.69
N ARG A 14 -3.34 -9.07 11.89
CA ARG A 14 -2.68 -8.98 10.60
C ARG A 14 -1.75 -7.79 10.57
N ARG A 15 -0.65 -7.96 9.85
CA ARG A 15 0.30 -6.88 9.64
C ARG A 15 0.04 -6.28 8.28
N ILE A 16 -0.16 -4.97 8.23
CA ILE A 16 -0.29 -4.23 6.99
C ILE A 16 1.03 -3.52 6.74
N ARG A 17 1.62 -3.76 5.57
CA ARG A 17 2.92 -3.23 5.22
C ARG A 17 2.87 -2.60 3.84
N ALA A 18 3.74 -1.64 3.58
CA ALA A 18 3.81 -0.95 2.30
C ALA A 18 5.15 -1.22 1.61
N ILE A 19 5.09 -1.48 0.31
CA ILE A 19 6.29 -1.65 -0.50
C ILE A 19 7.05 -0.33 -0.58
N ALA A 20 8.36 -0.39 -0.38
CA ALA A 20 9.26 0.74 -0.53
C ALA A 20 10.53 0.30 -1.26
N TRP A 21 11.10 1.23 -2.01
CA TRP A 21 12.40 1.04 -2.66
C TRP A 21 13.44 1.87 -1.95
N GLU A 22 14.64 1.32 -1.92
CA GLU A 22 15.79 2.06 -1.40
C GLU A 22 16.10 3.25 -2.30
N ALA A 23 16.68 4.28 -1.70
CA ALA A 23 17.09 5.48 -2.44
C ALA A 23 18.03 5.11 -3.58
N GLY A 24 17.74 5.59 -4.80
CA GLY A 24 18.55 5.35 -5.98
C GLY A 24 18.31 4.03 -6.71
N SER A 25 17.37 3.20 -6.27
CA SER A 25 17.02 1.92 -6.92
C SER A 25 15.83 2.01 -7.87
N ASP A 26 15.21 3.18 -8.00
CA ASP A 26 14.10 3.39 -8.93
C ASP A 26 14.63 3.73 -10.32
N ASP A 27 14.32 2.89 -11.31
CA ASP A 27 14.73 3.08 -12.70
C ASP A 27 14.18 4.37 -13.34
N ASN A 28 13.20 5.00 -12.72
CA ASN A 28 12.60 6.24 -13.17
C ASN A 28 13.12 7.49 -12.44
N ALA A 29 14.10 7.32 -11.56
CA ALA A 29 14.67 8.46 -10.84
C ALA A 29 15.50 9.33 -11.80
N SER A 30 15.16 10.63 -11.90
CA SER A 30 15.98 11.58 -12.66
C SER A 30 17.19 11.97 -11.83
N ASP A 31 18.36 12.04 -12.48
CA ASP A 31 19.66 12.32 -11.84
C ASP A 31 19.73 13.72 -11.17
N ASP A 32 18.77 14.59 -11.42
CA ASP A 32 18.77 15.99 -10.98
C ASP A 32 17.89 16.24 -9.74
N ASP A 33 17.30 15.22 -9.14
CA ASP A 33 16.39 15.39 -8.02
C ASP A 33 17.07 15.04 -6.69
N GLU A 34 17.24 16.05 -5.82
CA GLU A 34 17.79 15.86 -4.48
C GLU A 34 16.93 14.90 -3.62
N SER A 35 15.70 14.60 -4.05
CA SER A 35 14.83 13.63 -3.38
C SER A 35 15.32 12.19 -3.53
N ASN A 36 16.28 11.93 -4.42
CA ASN A 36 16.87 10.60 -4.66
C ASN A 36 17.62 10.03 -3.45
N THR A 37 17.80 10.81 -2.38
CA THR A 37 18.46 10.33 -1.15
C THR A 37 17.47 9.68 -0.17
N ARG A 38 16.17 9.72 -0.46
CA ARG A 38 15.14 9.15 0.40
C ARG A 38 14.53 7.89 -0.22
N ASP A 39 14.15 6.96 0.66
CA ASP A 39 13.39 5.79 0.25
C ASP A 39 12.08 6.20 -0.40
N THR A 40 11.71 5.51 -1.46
CA THR A 40 10.45 5.75 -2.17
C THR A 40 9.39 4.76 -1.72
N CYS A 41 8.32 5.26 -1.15
CA CYS A 41 7.16 4.46 -0.73
C CYS A 41 5.87 5.07 -1.29
N PRO A 42 5.33 4.50 -2.39
CA PRO A 42 4.12 5.06 -3.01
C PRO A 42 2.92 5.14 -2.07
N THR A 43 2.76 4.16 -1.17
CA THR A 43 1.66 4.18 -0.19
C THR A 43 1.80 5.36 0.77
N LEU A 44 2.98 5.60 1.33
CA LEU A 44 3.19 6.70 2.27
C LEU A 44 3.06 8.06 1.56
N GLN A 45 3.50 8.16 0.31
CA GLN A 45 3.30 9.37 -0.48
C GLN A 45 1.81 9.63 -0.70
N PHE A 46 1.05 8.58 -1.04
CA PHE A 46 -0.40 8.68 -1.18
C PHE A 46 -1.05 9.15 0.13
N PHE A 47 -0.59 8.64 1.28
CA PHE A 47 -1.12 9.04 2.58
C PHE A 47 -0.93 10.54 2.82
N GLU A 48 0.24 11.09 2.50
CA GLU A 48 0.50 12.54 2.62
C GLU A 48 -0.44 13.34 1.72
N ASP A 49 -0.60 12.90 0.48
CA ASP A 49 -1.47 13.59 -0.50
C ASP A 49 -2.94 13.53 -0.07
N ALA A 50 -3.40 12.36 0.40
CA ALA A 50 -4.78 12.16 0.84
C ALA A 50 -5.11 13.00 2.08
N LYS A 51 -4.19 13.07 3.04
CA LYS A 51 -4.34 13.86 4.25
C LYS A 51 -4.54 15.35 3.92
N LYS A 52 -3.81 15.85 2.94
CA LYS A 52 -3.92 17.26 2.51
C LYS A 52 -5.19 17.51 1.70
N ALA A 53 -5.50 16.62 0.75
CA ALA A 53 -6.59 16.85 -0.20
C ALA A 53 -7.97 16.50 0.37
N PHE A 54 -8.08 15.45 1.15
CA PHE A 54 -9.34 14.91 1.65
C PHE A 54 -9.22 14.44 3.09
N PRO A 55 -9.06 15.37 4.06
CA PRO A 55 -8.77 14.98 5.46
C PRO A 55 -9.83 14.11 6.12
N LYS A 56 -11.11 14.32 5.81
CA LYS A 56 -12.18 13.47 6.39
C LYS A 56 -12.14 12.06 5.85
N SER A 57 -11.97 11.89 4.53
CA SER A 57 -11.87 10.58 3.91
C SER A 57 -10.57 9.88 4.31
N TRP A 58 -9.51 10.64 4.54
CA TRP A 58 -8.25 10.14 5.08
C TRP A 58 -8.46 9.49 6.45
N ILE A 59 -9.16 10.16 7.36
CA ILE A 59 -9.48 9.61 8.69
C ILE A 59 -10.30 8.32 8.57
N ASP A 60 -11.29 8.31 7.67
CA ASP A 60 -12.08 7.10 7.40
C ASP A 60 -11.22 5.97 6.84
N LEU A 61 -10.30 6.27 5.94
CA LEU A 61 -9.40 5.25 5.38
C LEU A 61 -8.51 4.66 6.47
N LEU A 62 -8.00 5.48 7.39
CA LEU A 62 -7.24 5.00 8.54
C LEU A 62 -8.06 4.03 9.38
N ALA A 63 -9.35 4.33 9.60
CA ALA A 63 -10.25 3.43 10.32
C ALA A 63 -10.43 2.10 9.60
N VAL A 64 -10.54 2.11 8.26
CA VAL A 64 -10.62 0.88 7.46
C VAL A 64 -9.34 0.07 7.58
N ILE A 65 -8.18 0.72 7.54
CA ILE A 65 -6.88 0.08 7.71
C ILE A 65 -6.79 -0.57 9.09
N ASP A 66 -7.15 0.17 10.14
CA ASP A 66 -7.09 -0.34 11.52
C ASP A 66 -8.04 -1.53 11.73
N GLU A 67 -9.24 -1.47 11.18
CA GLU A 67 -10.22 -2.57 11.24
C GLU A 67 -9.68 -3.80 10.51
N THR A 68 -9.09 -3.61 9.33
CA THR A 68 -8.53 -4.70 8.55
C THR A 68 -7.38 -5.39 9.29
N ALA A 69 -6.52 -4.63 9.95
CA ALA A 69 -5.41 -5.18 10.74
C ALA A 69 -5.93 -5.95 11.96
N ARG A 70 -6.94 -5.44 12.64
CA ARG A 70 -7.46 -6.02 13.87
C ARG A 70 -8.36 -7.22 13.63
N ASN A 71 -9.32 -7.10 12.73
CA ASN A 71 -10.41 -8.06 12.54
C ASN A 71 -10.40 -8.78 11.20
N GLY A 72 -9.52 -8.37 10.27
CA GLY A 72 -9.51 -8.83 8.89
C GLY A 72 -10.35 -7.94 7.98
N PRO A 73 -10.35 -8.25 6.68
CA PRO A 73 -11.05 -7.42 5.70
C PRO A 73 -12.52 -7.25 6.03
N PRO A 74 -13.03 -6.00 5.99
CA PRO A 74 -14.47 -5.75 6.18
C PRO A 74 -15.30 -6.45 5.10
N GLU A 75 -16.48 -6.95 5.47
CA GLU A 75 -17.41 -7.55 4.51
C GLU A 75 -18.03 -6.51 3.58
N ASN A 76 -18.10 -5.26 4.01
CA ASN A 76 -18.68 -4.17 3.24
C ASN A 76 -17.81 -3.83 2.03
N THR A 77 -18.33 -4.10 0.81
CA THR A 77 -17.63 -3.86 -0.44
C THR A 77 -17.36 -2.37 -0.73
N LYS A 78 -18.00 -1.47 0.00
CA LYS A 78 -17.70 -0.04 -0.06
C LYS A 78 -16.41 0.31 0.67
N ARG A 79 -15.92 -0.58 1.54
CA ARG A 79 -14.70 -0.38 2.32
C ARG A 79 -13.55 -1.27 1.86
N PHE A 80 -13.86 -2.49 1.42
CA PHE A 80 -12.87 -3.47 0.97
C PHE A 80 -13.44 -4.23 -0.21
N ASN A 81 -12.72 -4.28 -1.32
CA ASN A 81 -13.22 -4.84 -2.56
C ASN A 81 -12.15 -5.64 -3.30
N TYR A 82 -12.54 -6.80 -3.83
CA TYR A 82 -11.69 -7.56 -4.73
C TYR A 82 -11.64 -6.88 -6.09
N LEU A 83 -10.44 -6.78 -6.67
CA LEU A 83 -10.25 -6.20 -7.99
C LEU A 83 -10.08 -7.27 -9.07
N THR A 84 -8.92 -7.92 -9.07
CA THR A 84 -8.53 -8.92 -10.07
C THR A 84 -7.25 -9.62 -9.61
N ASP A 85 -7.07 -10.86 -9.99
CA ASP A 85 -5.81 -11.61 -9.83
C ASP A 85 -5.20 -11.53 -8.42
N GLY A 86 -6.05 -11.58 -7.39
CA GLY A 86 -5.58 -11.53 -6.00
C GLY A 86 -5.27 -10.13 -5.49
N LEU A 87 -5.60 -9.09 -6.26
CA LEU A 87 -5.50 -7.70 -5.82
C LEU A 87 -6.81 -7.25 -5.21
N TYR A 88 -6.70 -6.46 -4.14
CA TYR A 88 -7.83 -5.87 -3.41
C TYR A 88 -7.62 -4.38 -3.25
N GLU A 89 -8.68 -3.66 -2.93
CA GLU A 89 -8.57 -2.24 -2.59
C GLU A 89 -9.29 -1.93 -1.29
N LEU A 90 -8.62 -1.15 -0.43
CA LEU A 90 -9.23 -0.50 0.72
C LEU A 90 -9.76 0.85 0.25
N LYS A 91 -10.95 1.22 0.70
CA LYS A 91 -11.72 2.32 0.11
C LYS A 91 -12.25 3.26 1.17
N SER A 92 -12.19 4.54 0.88
CA SER A 92 -12.94 5.58 1.58
C SER A 92 -13.23 6.69 0.60
N TRP A 93 -14.50 6.84 0.23
CA TRP A 93 -14.96 7.82 -0.77
C TRP A 93 -14.15 7.69 -2.07
N LYS A 94 -13.36 8.72 -2.43
CA LYS A 94 -12.51 8.69 -3.63
C LYS A 94 -11.11 8.12 -3.39
N LEU A 95 -10.78 7.76 -2.15
CA LEU A 95 -9.49 7.19 -1.82
C LEU A 95 -9.48 5.69 -2.07
N ARG A 96 -8.44 5.21 -2.73
CA ARG A 96 -8.22 3.78 -3.00
C ARG A 96 -6.79 3.41 -2.65
N LEU A 97 -6.63 2.31 -1.91
CA LEU A 97 -5.32 1.75 -1.56
C LEU A 97 -5.30 0.30 -2.02
N ILE A 98 -4.46 -0.02 -2.99
CA ILE A 98 -4.38 -1.38 -3.54
C ILE A 98 -3.43 -2.22 -2.70
N CYS A 99 -3.84 -3.46 -2.43
CA CYS A 99 -3.07 -4.40 -1.64
C CYS A 99 -3.26 -5.84 -2.12
N PHE A 100 -2.41 -6.74 -1.62
CA PHE A 100 -2.53 -8.18 -1.82
C PHE A 100 -2.09 -8.90 -0.54
N PHE A 101 -2.51 -10.15 -0.39
CA PHE A 101 -2.11 -10.97 0.74
C PHE A 101 -0.83 -11.74 0.38
N ASP A 102 0.22 -11.61 1.19
CA ASP A 102 1.40 -12.48 1.04
C ASP A 102 1.13 -13.83 1.70
N ASP A 103 0.54 -13.77 2.90
CA ASP A 103 -0.09 -14.92 3.56
C ASP A 103 -1.30 -14.41 4.33
N ASP A 104 -1.98 -15.27 5.08
CA ASP A 104 -3.20 -14.90 5.80
C ASP A 104 -2.97 -13.79 6.85
N SER A 105 -1.74 -13.60 7.29
CA SER A 105 -1.39 -12.65 8.34
C SER A 105 -0.72 -11.37 7.84
N ILE A 106 -0.30 -11.31 6.57
CA ILE A 106 0.45 -10.18 6.01
C ILE A 106 -0.25 -9.63 4.78
N ILE A 107 -0.62 -8.37 4.86
CA ILE A 107 -1.23 -7.62 3.75
C ILE A 107 -0.20 -6.60 3.26
N ILE A 108 0.10 -6.65 1.96
CA ILE A 108 1.10 -5.78 1.34
C ILE A 108 0.40 -4.75 0.47
N CYS A 109 0.59 -3.48 0.81
CA CYS A 109 0.06 -2.36 0.03
C CYS A 109 1.05 -1.97 -1.06
N THR A 110 0.55 -1.78 -2.27
CA THR A 110 1.36 -1.34 -3.40
C THR A 110 1.37 0.17 -3.50
N HIS A 111 0.22 0.77 -3.75
CA HIS A 111 0.08 2.21 -3.89
C HIS A 111 -1.37 2.62 -3.72
N GLY A 112 -1.59 3.92 -3.54
CA GLY A 112 -2.92 4.49 -3.50
C GLY A 112 -3.14 5.48 -4.64
N PHE A 113 -4.39 5.84 -4.88
CA PHE A 113 -4.76 6.83 -5.87
C PHE A 113 -6.12 7.45 -5.55
N PHE A 114 -6.42 8.57 -6.19
CA PHE A 114 -7.71 9.23 -6.09
C PHE A 114 -8.58 8.77 -7.25
N LYS A 115 -9.71 8.13 -6.92
CA LYS A 115 -10.62 7.60 -7.94
C LYS A 115 -11.33 8.75 -8.67
N GLN A 116 -11.27 8.73 -9.98
CA GLN A 116 -11.95 9.70 -10.84
C GLN A 116 -13.02 9.07 -11.73
N GLN A 117 -13.07 7.74 -11.80
CA GLN A 117 -13.97 6.96 -12.64
C GLN A 117 -14.74 5.94 -11.83
N GLN A 118 -15.80 5.36 -12.40
CA GLN A 118 -16.62 4.32 -11.76
C GLN A 118 -15.78 3.09 -11.38
N ALA A 119 -14.98 2.60 -12.31
CA ALA A 119 -14.14 1.42 -12.09
C ALA A 119 -12.69 1.83 -11.85
N THR A 120 -11.92 0.98 -11.16
CA THR A 120 -10.49 1.15 -11.00
C THR A 120 -9.82 1.05 -12.37
N PRO A 121 -9.04 2.08 -12.79
CA PRO A 121 -8.39 2.04 -14.11
C PRO A 121 -7.41 0.88 -14.24
N ASN A 122 -7.31 0.31 -15.44
CA ASN A 122 -6.39 -0.78 -15.72
C ASN A 122 -4.94 -0.42 -15.44
N ARG A 123 -4.54 0.84 -15.67
CA ARG A 123 -3.16 1.30 -15.37
C ARG A 123 -2.81 1.13 -13.90
N GLU A 124 -3.77 1.34 -13.00
CA GLU A 124 -3.56 1.16 -11.56
C GLU A 124 -3.42 -0.33 -11.21
N LYS A 125 -4.25 -1.17 -11.79
CA LYS A 125 -4.16 -2.62 -11.62
C LYS A 125 -2.83 -3.16 -12.16
N ASP A 126 -2.41 -2.71 -13.33
CA ASP A 126 -1.16 -3.14 -13.97
C ASP A 126 0.05 -2.70 -13.15
N ARG A 127 0.02 -1.48 -12.61
CA ARG A 127 1.07 -0.99 -11.73
C ARG A 127 1.19 -1.86 -10.47
N ALA A 128 0.06 -2.18 -9.85
CA ALA A 128 0.04 -3.04 -8.67
C ALA A 128 0.58 -4.44 -8.97
N LYS A 129 0.23 -5.01 -10.12
CA LYS A 129 0.73 -6.32 -10.56
C LYS A 129 2.25 -6.31 -10.73
N LYS A 130 2.80 -5.26 -11.34
CA LYS A 130 4.25 -5.09 -11.51
C LYS A 130 4.95 -4.99 -10.16
N MET A 131 4.38 -4.21 -9.25
CA MET A 131 4.92 -4.06 -7.89
C MET A 131 4.88 -5.39 -7.13
N ARG A 132 3.79 -6.14 -7.25
CA ARG A 132 3.67 -7.47 -6.65
C ARG A 132 4.71 -8.43 -7.21
N THR A 133 4.91 -8.45 -8.52
CA THR A 133 5.93 -9.29 -9.16
C THR A 133 7.31 -8.96 -8.63
N ALA A 134 7.65 -7.66 -8.54
CA ALA A 134 8.93 -7.22 -7.99
C ALA A 134 9.09 -7.64 -6.53
N TYR A 135 8.02 -7.55 -5.74
CA TYR A 135 8.01 -7.99 -4.34
C TYR A 135 8.29 -9.49 -4.23
N LEU A 136 7.56 -10.31 -5.00
CA LEU A 136 7.72 -11.76 -4.97
C LEU A 136 9.11 -12.19 -5.46
N ASP A 137 9.65 -11.53 -6.47
CA ASP A 137 11.00 -11.79 -6.96
C ASP A 137 12.05 -11.44 -5.90
N ALA A 138 11.91 -10.30 -5.24
CA ALA A 138 12.82 -9.89 -4.17
C ALA A 138 12.76 -10.88 -3.00
N LYS A 139 11.58 -11.35 -2.64
CA LYS A 139 11.39 -12.35 -1.59
C LYS A 139 12.08 -13.66 -1.95
N LYS A 140 11.87 -14.14 -3.18
CA LYS A 140 12.47 -15.38 -3.68
C LYS A 140 14.00 -15.31 -3.69
N ASN A 141 14.57 -14.16 -4.02
CA ASN A 141 16.01 -13.96 -4.17
C ASN A 141 16.69 -13.51 -2.87
N GLY A 142 15.97 -13.47 -1.75
CA GLY A 142 16.54 -13.04 -0.47
C GLY A 142 16.88 -11.56 -0.39
N LYS A 143 16.26 -10.73 -1.24
CA LYS A 143 16.51 -9.29 -1.34
C LYS A 143 15.36 -8.44 -0.78
N LEU A 144 14.49 -9.05 -0.01
CA LEU A 144 13.36 -8.37 0.61
C LEU A 144 13.61 -8.21 2.11
N GLU A 145 13.48 -6.99 2.60
CA GLU A 145 13.58 -6.68 4.02
C GLU A 145 12.23 -6.18 4.53
N HIS A 146 11.74 -6.78 5.62
CA HIS A 146 10.59 -6.25 6.36
C HIS A 146 11.11 -5.39 7.50
N VAL A 147 11.02 -4.06 7.35
CA VAL A 147 11.49 -3.13 8.36
C VAL A 147 10.60 -3.25 9.60
N PRO A 148 11.18 -3.46 10.81
CA PRO A 148 10.35 -3.58 12.01
C PRO A 148 9.73 -2.23 12.40
N PRO A 149 8.60 -2.25 13.14
CA PRO A 149 8.00 -1.02 13.64
C PRO A 149 8.95 -0.30 14.60
N LEU A 150 8.86 1.03 14.61
CA LEU A 150 9.56 1.85 15.59
C LEU A 150 8.96 1.59 16.97
N ARG A 151 9.83 1.49 17.97
CA ARG A 151 9.42 1.29 19.36
C ARG A 151 9.30 2.62 20.10
#